data_8157f8010ec940295ea11ceac10b2d2e
#
_entry.id   8157f8010ec940295ea11ceac10b2d2e
#
_cell.length_a   1.000
_cell.length_b   1.000
_cell.length_c   1.000
_cell.angle_alpha   90.00
_cell.angle_beta   90.00
_cell.angle_gamma   90.00
#
_symmetry.space_group_name_H-M   'P 1'
#
loop_
_entity.id
_entity.type
_entity.pdbx_description
1 polymer ?
#
loop_
_entity_poly.entity_id
_entity_poly.type
_entity_poly.pdbx_seq_one_letter_code
_entity_poly.pdbx_strand_id
1 'polypeptide(L)'
;TNLSDKNIKYSSFDDIQGNGEKVANIVMELEEERTENTKLFLLDDGSKMLAEYTEPIHYKNDNNEWAEYNNTLVAENALYSADYDTDYTNKSSNLNIKLSKKAKPQNMINISDDEYSISWGYENTNKSNIIIDNNDVDLNENDKFTSVENIASKVTYENVYKNVDLQYFVTTTGVKENIILKDSDVQNEFYISYKTKKLTAKQTDDYTITLYNKDNTPVYMINAPYMVDEKGEASSQLKLEILSQNGVNLNIKLTADYDYVHSSNRSYPITIDPELTNKF
;
A
#
# COMPACT_ATOMS: atom_id res chain seq x y z
N THR A 1 -13.86 2.82 2.40
CA THR A 1 -14.13 2.57 0.98
C THR A 1 -13.11 1.56 0.52
N ASN A 2 -13.53 0.31 0.26
CA ASN A 2 -12.66 -0.78 -0.16
C ASN A 2 -11.91 -0.37 -1.43
N LEU A 3 -10.58 -0.27 -1.37
CA LEU A 3 -9.73 -0.08 -2.55
C LEU A 3 -9.78 -1.29 -3.51
N SER A 4 -10.24 -2.47 -3.03
CA SER A 4 -10.43 -3.65 -3.86
C SER A 4 -11.53 -3.50 -4.92
N ASP A 5 -12.45 -2.53 -4.76
CA ASP A 5 -13.59 -2.32 -5.67
C ASP A 5 -13.51 -0.99 -6.43
N LYS A 6 -12.44 -0.21 -6.26
CA LYS A 6 -12.14 0.83 -7.22
C LYS A 6 -11.53 0.19 -8.49
N ASN A 7 -12.34 -0.59 -9.19
CA ASN A 7 -12.30 -0.54 -10.63
C ASN A 7 -12.48 0.93 -10.96
N ILE A 8 -11.39 1.64 -11.20
CA ILE A 8 -11.43 2.95 -11.83
C ILE A 8 -12.07 2.65 -13.18
N LYS A 9 -13.41 2.75 -13.24
CA LYS A 9 -14.11 2.77 -14.51
C LYS A 9 -13.70 4.08 -15.15
N TYR A 10 -12.64 4.02 -15.92
CA TYR A 10 -12.49 4.98 -17.00
C TYR A 10 -13.72 4.79 -17.86
N SER A 11 -14.47 5.87 -18.10
CA SER A 11 -15.44 5.85 -19.17
C SER A 11 -14.70 5.36 -20.40
N SER A 12 -15.08 4.20 -20.92
CA SER A 12 -14.51 3.73 -22.19
C SER A 12 -14.76 4.84 -23.22
N PHE A 13 -13.89 5.00 -24.19
CA PHE A 13 -14.07 5.94 -25.31
C PHE A 13 -15.45 5.78 -25.99
N ASP A 14 -16.05 4.59 -25.88
CA ASP A 14 -17.40 4.28 -26.38
C ASP A 14 -18.53 5.04 -25.66
N ASP A 15 -18.31 5.55 -24.43
CA ASP A 15 -19.30 6.34 -23.68
C ASP A 15 -19.38 7.80 -24.14
N ILE A 16 -18.47 8.27 -25.02
CA ILE A 16 -18.46 9.60 -25.64
C ILE A 16 -19.09 9.55 -27.04
N GLN A 17 -20.01 8.65 -27.31
CA GLN A 17 -20.78 8.63 -28.54
C GLN A 17 -21.80 9.79 -28.61
N GLY A 18 -21.29 10.95 -28.96
CA GLY A 18 -22.09 12.09 -29.46
C GLY A 18 -22.08 12.10 -30.98
N ASN A 19 -23.20 11.80 -31.61
CA ASN A 19 -23.59 12.19 -32.97
C ASN A 19 -22.72 11.74 -34.15
N GLY A 20 -22.19 10.51 -34.19
CA GLY A 20 -21.62 9.96 -35.42
C GLY A 20 -20.32 10.61 -35.91
N GLU A 21 -19.65 11.38 -35.09
CA GLU A 21 -18.29 11.87 -35.35
C GLU A 21 -17.27 10.71 -35.20
N LYS A 22 -16.35 10.67 -36.16
CA LYS A 22 -15.26 9.69 -36.12
C LYS A 22 -14.41 9.93 -34.86
N VAL A 23 -14.38 8.97 -33.95
CA VAL A 23 -13.51 9.03 -32.77
C VAL A 23 -12.06 8.97 -33.24
N ALA A 24 -11.26 9.98 -32.91
CA ALA A 24 -9.84 10.00 -33.21
C ALA A 24 -9.09 8.95 -32.34
N ASN A 25 -8.11 8.27 -32.95
CA ASN A 25 -7.34 7.25 -32.26
C ASN A 25 -6.06 7.83 -31.63
N ILE A 26 -5.63 7.27 -30.52
CA ILE A 26 -4.33 7.61 -29.92
C ILE A 26 -3.20 7.10 -30.82
N VAL A 27 -2.31 8.02 -31.19
CA VAL A 27 -1.09 7.70 -31.98
C VAL A 27 0.08 7.46 -31.06
N MET A 28 0.30 8.33 -30.06
CA MET A 28 1.41 8.23 -29.12
C MET A 28 1.21 9.09 -27.88
N GLU A 29 1.87 8.75 -26.80
CA GLU A 29 2.03 9.62 -25.63
C GLU A 29 3.12 10.67 -25.90
N LEU A 30 2.90 11.89 -25.42
CA LEU A 30 3.91 12.97 -25.41
C LEU A 30 4.59 12.96 -24.03
N GLU A 31 5.60 12.10 -23.87
CA GLU A 31 6.23 11.81 -22.57
C GLU A 31 6.89 13.05 -21.94
N GLU A 32 7.33 14.01 -22.74
CA GLU A 32 7.91 15.29 -22.27
C GLU A 32 6.87 16.18 -21.58
N GLU A 33 5.58 15.93 -21.81
CA GLU A 33 4.47 16.67 -21.21
C GLU A 33 3.87 15.96 -19.97
N ARG A 34 4.50 14.89 -19.50
CA ARG A 34 4.08 14.19 -18.30
C ARG A 34 4.08 15.11 -17.09
N THR A 35 3.12 14.92 -16.21
CA THR A 35 3.15 15.44 -14.83
C THR A 35 3.01 14.28 -13.86
N GLU A 36 2.97 14.56 -12.58
CA GLU A 36 2.77 13.55 -11.55
C GLU A 36 1.50 12.70 -11.80
N ASN A 37 0.42 13.34 -12.28
CA ASN A 37 -0.91 12.75 -12.38
C ASN A 37 -1.49 12.74 -13.79
N THR A 38 -0.73 13.16 -14.83
CA THR A 38 -1.31 13.30 -16.17
C THR A 38 -0.44 12.67 -17.25
N LYS A 39 -1.12 12.16 -18.30
CA LYS A 39 -0.56 11.80 -19.60
C LYS A 39 -1.20 12.63 -20.70
N LEU A 40 -0.40 13.11 -21.64
CA LEU A 40 -0.88 13.82 -22.82
C LEU A 40 -0.63 12.96 -24.06
N PHE A 41 -1.68 12.75 -24.88
CA PHE A 41 -1.62 11.92 -26.08
C PHE A 41 -1.86 12.77 -27.33
N LEU A 42 -1.12 12.43 -28.42
CA LEU A 42 -1.39 12.92 -29.76
C LEU A 42 -2.38 11.97 -30.43
N LEU A 43 -3.42 12.52 -31.09
CA LEU A 43 -4.43 11.78 -31.83
C LEU A 43 -4.16 11.81 -33.33
N ASP A 44 -4.77 10.89 -34.10
CA ASP A 44 -4.59 10.73 -35.55
C ASP A 44 -5.16 11.89 -36.39
N ASP A 45 -6.00 12.72 -35.81
CA ASP A 45 -6.53 13.96 -36.40
C ASP A 45 -5.66 15.20 -36.09
N GLY A 46 -4.55 15.03 -35.32
CA GLY A 46 -3.65 16.08 -34.88
C GLY A 46 -4.11 16.80 -33.59
N SER A 47 -5.26 16.47 -33.05
CA SER A 47 -5.68 16.98 -31.73
C SER A 47 -4.93 16.29 -30.60
N LYS A 48 -5.08 16.80 -29.37
CA LYS A 48 -4.44 16.23 -28.18
C LYS A 48 -5.49 15.83 -27.17
N MET A 49 -5.26 14.72 -26.46
CA MET A 49 -6.09 14.25 -25.36
C MET A 49 -5.27 14.24 -24.06
N LEU A 50 -5.81 14.87 -23.02
CA LEU A 50 -5.25 14.83 -21.66
C LEU A 50 -5.98 13.76 -20.85
N ALA A 51 -5.23 12.82 -20.28
CA ALA A 51 -5.73 11.91 -19.27
C ALA A 51 -5.21 12.37 -17.90
N GLU A 52 -6.12 12.58 -16.94
CA GLU A 52 -5.82 12.95 -15.56
C GLU A 52 -6.24 11.83 -14.62
N TYR A 53 -5.35 11.51 -13.65
CA TYR A 53 -5.53 10.42 -12.70
C TYR A 53 -5.65 10.98 -11.28
N THR A 54 -6.43 10.32 -10.44
CA THR A 54 -6.68 10.75 -9.06
C THR A 54 -5.49 10.50 -8.13
N GLU A 55 -4.65 9.53 -8.48
CA GLU A 55 -3.44 9.19 -7.73
C GLU A 55 -2.19 9.49 -8.58
N PRO A 56 -1.03 9.72 -7.97
CA PRO A 56 0.23 9.84 -8.69
C PRO A 56 0.51 8.60 -9.56
N ILE A 57 0.82 8.80 -10.83
CA ILE A 57 1.18 7.75 -11.78
C ILE A 57 2.64 7.83 -12.22
N HIS A 58 3.27 8.98 -11.98
CA HIS A 58 4.67 9.22 -12.27
C HIS A 58 5.40 9.74 -11.02
N TYR A 59 6.69 9.47 -10.95
CA TYR A 59 7.62 10.01 -9.96
C TYR A 59 8.85 10.58 -10.64
N LYS A 60 9.60 11.44 -9.94
CA LYS A 60 10.89 11.93 -10.43
C LYS A 60 11.99 10.92 -10.12
N ASN A 61 12.66 10.42 -11.17
CA ASN A 61 13.81 9.55 -11.06
C ASN A 61 15.08 10.35 -10.69
N ASP A 62 16.22 9.69 -10.52
CA ASP A 62 17.50 10.28 -10.15
C ASP A 62 18.00 11.36 -11.16
N ASN A 63 17.53 11.32 -12.39
CA ASN A 63 17.83 12.31 -13.43
C ASN A 63 16.82 13.48 -13.43
N ASN A 64 15.88 13.53 -12.48
CA ASN A 64 14.79 14.49 -12.44
C ASN A 64 13.83 14.41 -13.64
N GLU A 65 13.71 13.24 -14.25
CA GLU A 65 12.78 12.93 -15.33
C GLU A 65 11.55 12.21 -14.76
N TRP A 66 10.38 12.38 -15.43
CA TRP A 66 9.18 11.64 -15.06
C TRP A 66 9.27 10.17 -15.48
N ALA A 67 9.20 9.27 -14.54
CA ALA A 67 9.15 7.82 -14.74
C ALA A 67 7.81 7.26 -14.23
N GLU A 68 7.32 6.20 -14.85
CA GLU A 68 6.11 5.52 -14.41
C GLU A 68 6.36 4.66 -13.18
N TYR A 69 5.41 4.70 -12.24
CA TYR A 69 5.39 3.73 -11.15
C TYR A 69 5.17 2.31 -11.69
N ASN A 70 5.92 1.37 -11.14
CA ASN A 70 5.67 -0.05 -11.33
C ASN A 70 5.85 -0.78 -9.99
N ASN A 71 4.76 -1.03 -9.31
CA ASN A 71 4.71 -1.70 -8.01
C ASN A 71 4.53 -3.22 -8.14
N THR A 72 4.70 -3.80 -9.34
CA THR A 72 4.82 -5.26 -9.48
C THR A 72 5.93 -5.77 -8.58
N LEU A 73 5.61 -6.72 -7.74
CA LEU A 73 6.57 -7.34 -6.82
C LEU A 73 7.34 -8.46 -7.51
N VAL A 74 8.65 -8.36 -7.46
CA VAL A 74 9.57 -9.36 -8.01
C VAL A 74 10.52 -9.85 -6.92
N ALA A 75 10.92 -11.11 -7.01
CA ALA A 75 11.91 -11.66 -6.10
C ALA A 75 13.25 -10.92 -6.28
N GLU A 76 13.87 -10.49 -5.18
CA GLU A 76 15.24 -9.98 -5.22
C GLU A 76 16.18 -11.07 -5.75
N ASN A 77 17.10 -10.71 -6.65
CA ASN A 77 17.95 -11.65 -7.36
C ASN A 77 18.67 -12.60 -6.40
N ALA A 78 18.25 -13.86 -6.41
CA ALA A 78 18.84 -14.98 -5.66
C ALA A 78 20.29 -15.33 -6.12
N LEU A 79 20.89 -14.55 -7.02
CA LEU A 79 22.23 -14.82 -7.56
C LEU A 79 23.36 -14.67 -6.52
N TYR A 80 23.06 -14.10 -5.34
CA TYR A 80 24.08 -13.84 -4.30
C TYR A 80 23.70 -14.29 -2.89
N SER A 81 22.52 -14.86 -2.63
CA SER A 81 22.19 -15.42 -1.33
C SER A 81 22.03 -16.93 -1.38
N ALA A 82 22.89 -17.64 -0.67
CA ALA A 82 22.78 -19.08 -0.43
C ALA A 82 21.57 -19.44 0.46
N ASP A 83 20.85 -18.45 0.97
CA ASP A 83 19.63 -18.60 1.76
C ASP A 83 18.41 -18.49 0.87
N TYR A 84 17.58 -19.54 0.86
CA TYR A 84 16.32 -19.67 0.14
C TYR A 84 15.21 -18.71 0.62
N ASP A 85 15.51 -17.69 1.39
CA ASP A 85 14.60 -16.66 1.92
C ASP A 85 14.74 -15.36 1.13
N THR A 86 14.34 -15.41 -0.15
CA THR A 86 14.35 -14.26 -1.05
C THR A 86 13.21 -13.33 -0.69
N ASP A 87 13.51 -12.09 -0.34
CA ASP A 87 12.53 -11.03 -0.17
C ASP A 87 12.01 -10.56 -1.57
N TYR A 88 10.89 -9.87 -1.57
CA TYR A 88 10.30 -9.28 -2.78
C TYR A 88 10.43 -7.77 -2.73
N THR A 89 10.59 -7.15 -3.90
CA THR A 89 10.69 -5.69 -4.04
C THR A 89 9.86 -5.19 -5.21
N ASN A 90 9.41 -3.93 -5.16
CA ASN A 90 8.76 -3.28 -6.28
C ASN A 90 9.77 -2.92 -7.38
N LYS A 91 9.30 -2.87 -8.63
CA LYS A 91 10.19 -2.68 -9.81
C LYS A 91 10.66 -1.26 -9.98
N SER A 92 9.77 -0.28 -9.85
CA SER A 92 10.05 1.13 -10.19
C SER A 92 9.19 2.08 -9.36
N SER A 93 9.84 2.88 -8.52
CA SER A 93 9.20 3.83 -7.61
C SER A 93 10.28 4.73 -6.99
N ASN A 94 9.88 5.88 -6.47
CA ASN A 94 10.70 6.70 -5.58
C ASN A 94 10.82 6.10 -4.15
N LEU A 95 10.03 5.08 -3.84
CA LEU A 95 10.12 4.32 -2.59
C LEU A 95 10.60 2.90 -2.87
N ASN A 96 11.66 2.47 -2.19
CA ASN A 96 12.08 1.08 -2.20
C ASN A 96 11.25 0.33 -1.15
N ILE A 97 10.36 -0.54 -1.63
CA ILE A 97 9.48 -1.34 -0.78
C ILE A 97 9.93 -2.79 -0.86
N LYS A 98 10.23 -3.38 0.31
CA LYS A 98 10.61 -4.78 0.42
C LYS A 98 9.67 -5.53 1.34
N LEU A 99 9.29 -6.73 0.91
CA LEU A 99 8.43 -7.63 1.66
C LEU A 99 9.13 -8.97 1.85
N SER A 100 9.16 -9.44 3.09
CA SER A 100 9.75 -10.73 3.41
C SER A 100 8.93 -11.87 2.83
N LYS A 101 9.60 -12.92 2.34
CA LYS A 101 8.95 -14.17 1.92
C LYS A 101 8.11 -14.82 3.03
N LYS A 102 8.42 -14.55 4.28
CA LYS A 102 7.74 -15.13 5.45
C LYS A 102 7.35 -14.08 6.46
N ALA A 103 6.24 -14.32 7.16
CA ALA A 103 5.89 -13.56 8.34
C ALA A 103 6.99 -13.70 9.41
N LYS A 104 7.41 -12.58 10.01
CA LYS A 104 8.48 -12.52 11.01
C LYS A 104 8.33 -11.26 11.88
N PRO A 105 8.91 -11.24 13.09
CA PRO A 105 8.74 -10.12 14.01
C PRO A 105 9.44 -8.83 13.58
N GLN A 106 10.46 -8.91 12.73
CA GLN A 106 11.23 -7.73 12.30
C GLN A 106 11.51 -7.77 10.81
N ASN A 107 11.55 -6.59 10.18
CA ASN A 107 11.86 -6.43 8.75
C ASN A 107 10.95 -7.31 7.86
N MET A 108 9.69 -7.48 8.23
CA MET A 108 8.72 -8.18 7.41
C MET A 108 8.31 -7.31 6.23
N ILE A 109 8.04 -6.04 6.52
CA ILE A 109 7.82 -4.97 5.55
C ILE A 109 8.91 -3.93 5.76
N ASN A 110 9.44 -3.38 4.68
CA ASN A 110 10.39 -2.26 4.71
C ASN A 110 10.02 -1.24 3.65
N ILE A 111 10.01 0.03 4.04
CA ILE A 111 9.88 1.18 3.16
C ILE A 111 11.10 2.05 3.36
N SER A 112 11.77 2.40 2.29
CA SER A 112 12.91 3.31 2.35
C SER A 112 12.98 4.21 1.13
N ASP A 113 13.45 5.42 1.37
CA ASP A 113 13.95 6.35 0.38
C ASP A 113 15.46 6.57 0.64
N ASP A 114 16.05 7.58 0.00
CA ASP A 114 17.47 7.89 0.14
C ASP A 114 17.86 8.33 1.56
N GLU A 115 16.94 8.92 2.31
CA GLU A 115 17.20 9.52 3.59
C GLU A 115 16.68 8.70 4.78
N TYR A 116 15.47 8.19 4.70
CA TYR A 116 14.77 7.54 5.80
C TYR A 116 14.47 6.08 5.49
N SER A 117 14.27 5.30 6.52
CA SER A 117 13.64 3.99 6.39
C SER A 117 12.81 3.65 7.61
N ILE A 118 11.74 2.91 7.36
CA ILE A 118 10.90 2.30 8.37
C ILE A 118 10.65 0.85 7.96
N SER A 119 10.85 -0.07 8.91
CA SER A 119 10.47 -1.46 8.72
C SER A 119 9.74 -1.98 9.94
N TRP A 120 8.86 -2.95 9.72
CA TRP A 120 8.11 -3.55 10.82
C TRP A 120 7.81 -5.02 10.59
N GLY A 121 7.34 -5.66 11.64
CA GLY A 121 6.82 -7.02 11.66
C GLY A 121 6.05 -7.27 12.94
N TYR A 122 5.40 -8.41 13.01
CA TYR A 122 4.50 -8.79 14.08
C TYR A 122 5.13 -9.86 14.96
N GLU A 123 5.06 -9.66 16.29
CA GLU A 123 5.58 -10.60 17.27
C GLU A 123 4.74 -11.88 17.34
N ASN A 124 5.39 -13.00 17.62
CA ASN A 124 4.75 -14.30 17.85
C ASN A 124 3.88 -14.83 16.70
N THR A 125 4.18 -14.45 15.46
CA THR A 125 3.47 -14.95 14.29
C THR A 125 3.75 -16.43 14.04
N ASN A 126 2.76 -17.12 13.51
CA ASN A 126 2.95 -18.41 12.85
C ASN A 126 3.84 -18.25 11.62
N LYS A 127 4.46 -19.36 11.19
CA LYS A 127 5.13 -19.39 9.89
C LYS A 127 4.09 -19.28 8.77
N SER A 128 4.08 -18.15 8.10
CA SER A 128 3.23 -17.90 6.94
C SER A 128 4.09 -17.39 5.78
N ASN A 129 3.87 -17.94 4.60
CA ASN A 129 4.54 -17.48 3.38
C ASN A 129 3.73 -16.37 2.72
N ILE A 130 4.43 -15.49 2.02
CA ILE A 130 3.82 -14.46 1.20
C ILE A 130 3.03 -15.06 0.03
N ILE A 131 1.85 -14.53 -0.21
CA ILE A 131 1.03 -14.75 -1.42
C ILE A 131 0.95 -13.40 -2.11
N ILE A 132 1.37 -13.32 -3.38
CA ILE A 132 1.42 -12.08 -4.15
C ILE A 132 0.35 -12.14 -5.24
N ASP A 133 -0.43 -11.07 -5.34
CA ASP A 133 -1.37 -10.82 -6.41
C ASP A 133 -0.96 -9.50 -7.10
N ASN A 134 -0.38 -9.64 -8.28
CA ASN A 134 0.14 -8.54 -9.10
C ASN A 134 -0.89 -8.12 -10.16
N ASN A 135 -2.16 -8.21 -9.93
CA ASN A 135 -3.27 -7.75 -10.79
C ASN A 135 -2.90 -7.52 -12.27
N ASP A 136 -2.67 -8.60 -13.02
CA ASP A 136 -2.56 -8.54 -14.47
C ASP A 136 -3.98 -8.39 -15.05
N VAL A 137 -4.32 -7.19 -15.51
CA VAL A 137 -5.58 -6.92 -16.19
C VAL A 137 -5.36 -7.01 -17.70
N ASP A 138 -6.11 -7.88 -18.37
CA ASP A 138 -6.12 -7.96 -19.83
C ASP A 138 -6.91 -6.75 -20.39
N LEU A 139 -6.21 -5.82 -21.04
CA LEU A 139 -6.77 -4.56 -21.55
C LEU A 139 -6.90 -4.60 -23.08
N ASN A 140 -7.93 -3.95 -23.62
CA ASN A 140 -8.01 -3.72 -25.05
C ASN A 140 -6.96 -2.68 -25.50
N GLU A 141 -6.70 -2.56 -26.84
CA GLU A 141 -5.59 -1.74 -27.35
C GLU A 141 -5.71 -0.24 -27.01
N ASN A 142 -6.90 0.32 -26.93
CA ASN A 142 -7.10 1.73 -26.57
C ASN A 142 -6.90 1.93 -25.05
N ASP A 143 -7.33 0.99 -24.25
CA ASP A 143 -7.17 1.04 -22.80
C ASP A 143 -5.69 0.90 -22.40
N LYS A 144 -4.85 0.24 -23.21
CA LYS A 144 -3.40 0.12 -22.97
C LYS A 144 -2.67 1.46 -22.91
N PHE A 145 -3.13 2.46 -23.65
CA PHE A 145 -2.49 3.78 -23.63
C PHE A 145 -2.89 4.60 -22.39
N THR A 146 -4.15 4.52 -21.98
CA THR A 146 -4.71 5.35 -20.89
C THR A 146 -4.73 4.61 -19.55
N SER A 147 -4.66 3.29 -19.53
CA SER A 147 -4.58 2.55 -18.28
C SER A 147 -3.21 2.71 -17.65
N VAL A 148 -3.18 2.69 -16.32
CA VAL A 148 -1.97 2.65 -15.53
C VAL A 148 -1.86 1.26 -14.94
N GLU A 149 -1.12 0.41 -15.62
CA GLU A 149 -0.85 -0.96 -15.15
C GLU A 149 0.16 -0.93 -14.00
N ASN A 150 0.06 -1.91 -13.12
CA ASN A 150 1.10 -2.20 -12.12
C ASN A 150 1.34 -1.07 -11.09
N ILE A 151 0.41 -0.16 -10.88
CA ILE A 151 0.53 0.88 -9.83
C ILE A 151 0.30 0.34 -8.42
N ALA A 152 -0.33 -0.84 -8.29
CA ALA A 152 -0.54 -1.48 -7.00
C ALA A 152 -0.37 -3.00 -7.09
N SER A 153 0.16 -3.59 -6.02
CA SER A 153 0.19 -5.04 -5.80
C SER A 153 -0.38 -5.37 -4.45
N LYS A 154 -1.11 -6.48 -4.37
CA LYS A 154 -1.67 -7.02 -3.15
C LYS A 154 -0.83 -8.18 -2.65
N VAL A 155 -0.61 -8.23 -1.34
CA VAL A 155 0.14 -9.28 -0.66
C VAL A 155 -0.66 -9.78 0.53
N THR A 156 -0.65 -11.09 0.75
CA THR A 156 -1.29 -11.70 1.91
C THR A 156 -0.36 -12.68 2.59
N TYR A 157 -0.30 -12.60 3.92
CA TYR A 157 0.26 -13.64 4.80
C TYR A 157 -0.89 -14.26 5.57
N GLU A 158 -1.25 -15.48 5.21
CA GLU A 158 -2.41 -16.16 5.78
C GLU A 158 -2.10 -16.78 7.14
N ASN A 159 -3.07 -16.74 8.04
CA ASN A 159 -3.02 -17.38 9.36
C ASN A 159 -1.75 -17.04 10.16
N VAL A 160 -1.32 -15.78 10.10
CA VAL A 160 -0.19 -15.29 10.90
C VAL A 160 -0.45 -15.44 12.40
N TYR A 161 -1.72 -15.41 12.79
CA TYR A 161 -2.24 -15.91 14.05
C TYR A 161 -3.46 -16.79 13.77
N LYS A 162 -4.03 -17.41 14.80
CA LYS A 162 -5.24 -18.19 14.64
C LYS A 162 -6.35 -17.32 14.04
N ASN A 163 -6.84 -17.69 12.86
CA ASN A 163 -7.90 -17.00 12.10
C ASN A 163 -7.60 -15.52 11.77
N VAL A 164 -6.32 -15.13 11.69
CA VAL A 164 -5.90 -13.78 11.34
C VAL A 164 -4.94 -13.81 10.16
N ASP A 165 -5.25 -13.01 9.14
CA ASP A 165 -4.36 -12.75 8.00
C ASP A 165 -3.84 -11.31 8.07
N LEU A 166 -2.62 -11.10 7.54
CA LEU A 166 -2.09 -9.76 7.26
C LEU A 166 -2.10 -9.54 5.77
N GLN A 167 -2.69 -8.44 5.34
CA GLN A 167 -2.81 -8.07 3.94
C GLN A 167 -2.18 -6.69 3.72
N TYR A 168 -1.38 -6.57 2.67
CA TYR A 168 -0.69 -5.35 2.30
C TYR A 168 -1.00 -4.97 0.87
N PHE A 169 -1.16 -3.67 0.63
CA PHE A 169 -1.26 -3.09 -0.70
C PHE A 169 -0.05 -2.17 -0.90
N VAL A 170 0.81 -2.55 -1.81
CA VAL A 170 1.91 -1.69 -2.27
C VAL A 170 1.34 -0.74 -3.30
N THR A 171 1.41 0.55 -3.04
CA THR A 171 0.82 1.62 -3.86
C THR A 171 1.86 2.66 -4.24
N THR A 172 1.47 3.65 -5.02
CA THR A 172 2.36 4.77 -5.40
C THR A 172 2.68 5.70 -4.24
N THR A 173 1.88 5.68 -3.17
CA THR A 173 2.06 6.52 -1.97
C THR A 173 2.65 5.76 -0.79
N GLY A 174 2.91 4.45 -0.91
CA GLY A 174 3.48 3.63 0.15
C GLY A 174 2.86 2.26 0.30
N VAL A 175 2.71 1.80 1.53
CA VAL A 175 2.13 0.50 1.87
C VAL A 175 0.94 0.69 2.80
N LYS A 176 -0.23 0.26 2.34
CA LYS A 176 -1.43 0.14 3.16
C LYS A 176 -1.48 -1.27 3.76
N GLU A 177 -1.87 -1.37 5.02
CA GLU A 177 -1.98 -2.62 5.76
C GLU A 177 -3.43 -2.89 6.15
N ASN A 178 -3.84 -4.16 6.13
CA ASN A 178 -5.08 -4.63 6.72
C ASN A 178 -4.80 -5.85 7.60
N ILE A 179 -5.34 -5.85 8.82
CA ILE A 179 -5.40 -7.05 9.68
C ILE A 179 -6.79 -7.64 9.52
N ILE A 180 -6.88 -8.85 8.99
CA ILE A 180 -8.14 -9.52 8.66
C ILE A 180 -8.47 -10.54 9.73
N LEU A 181 -9.51 -10.28 10.52
CA LEU A 181 -10.02 -11.19 11.54
C LEU A 181 -11.13 -12.04 10.94
N LYS A 182 -10.89 -13.35 10.78
CA LYS A 182 -11.78 -14.24 9.98
C LYS A 182 -12.96 -14.80 10.75
N ASP A 183 -12.90 -14.80 12.07
CA ASP A 183 -14.02 -15.21 12.93
C ASP A 183 -13.89 -14.60 14.35
N SER A 184 -14.76 -15.02 15.29
CA SER A 184 -14.74 -14.52 16.67
C SER A 184 -13.67 -15.16 17.57
N ASP A 185 -13.01 -16.25 17.12
CA ASP A 185 -11.97 -16.93 17.89
C ASP A 185 -10.58 -16.42 17.47
N VAL A 186 -10.34 -15.14 17.71
CA VAL A 186 -9.13 -14.38 17.35
C VAL A 186 -8.61 -13.60 18.56
N GLN A 187 -7.36 -13.18 18.50
CA GLN A 187 -6.82 -12.19 19.42
C GLN A 187 -7.27 -10.78 19.03
N ASN A 188 -7.34 -9.87 19.99
CA ASN A 188 -7.65 -8.46 19.79
C ASN A 188 -6.47 -7.54 20.10
N GLU A 189 -5.30 -8.09 20.43
CA GLU A 189 -4.07 -7.36 20.70
C GLU A 189 -2.96 -7.80 19.74
N PHE A 190 -2.26 -6.83 19.16
CA PHE A 190 -1.18 -7.05 18.20
C PHE A 190 0.06 -6.27 18.64
N TYR A 191 1.19 -6.96 18.75
CA TYR A 191 2.49 -6.40 19.11
C TYR A 191 3.33 -6.27 17.87
N ILE A 192 3.73 -5.04 17.54
CA ILE A 192 4.39 -4.68 16.30
C ILE A 192 5.77 -4.10 16.63
N SER A 193 6.80 -4.70 16.07
CA SER A 193 8.19 -4.26 16.23
C SER A 193 8.64 -3.48 15.00
N TYR A 194 8.89 -2.19 15.19
CA TYR A 194 9.41 -1.29 14.18
C TYR A 194 10.91 -1.09 14.32
N LYS A 195 11.59 -0.90 13.19
CA LYS A 195 12.91 -0.27 13.11
C LYS A 195 12.84 0.97 12.26
N THR A 196 13.43 2.05 12.75
CA THR A 196 13.43 3.36 12.06
C THR A 196 14.83 3.86 11.86
N LYS A 197 15.12 4.47 10.73
CA LYS A 197 16.41 5.12 10.45
C LYS A 197 16.22 6.63 10.45
N LYS A 198 16.95 7.34 11.33
CA LYS A 198 16.91 8.80 11.48
C LYS A 198 15.54 9.36 11.91
N LEU A 199 14.69 8.55 12.51
CA LEU A 199 13.35 8.93 12.93
C LEU A 199 13.11 8.64 14.41
N THR A 200 12.31 9.50 15.04
CA THR A 200 11.86 9.37 16.44
C THR A 200 10.34 9.41 16.46
N ALA A 201 9.73 8.41 17.09
CA ALA A 201 8.26 8.33 17.22
C ALA A 201 7.77 9.15 18.41
N LYS A 202 6.61 9.79 18.25
CA LYS A 202 5.86 10.45 19.32
C LYS A 202 4.40 10.07 19.21
N GLN A 203 3.82 9.71 20.34
CA GLN A 203 2.38 9.54 20.47
C GLN A 203 1.75 10.92 20.37
N THR A 204 0.87 11.14 19.40
CA THR A 204 0.17 12.42 19.19
C THR A 204 -1.19 12.43 19.87
N ASP A 205 -1.85 11.27 19.91
CA ASP A 205 -3.08 10.98 20.63
C ASP A 205 -3.19 9.47 20.88
N ASP A 206 -4.32 8.97 21.41
CA ASP A 206 -4.52 7.53 21.69
C ASP A 206 -4.54 6.66 20.42
N TYR A 207 -4.58 7.26 19.23
CA TYR A 207 -4.82 6.56 17.97
C TYR A 207 -3.74 6.82 16.93
N THR A 208 -2.84 7.78 17.16
CA THR A 208 -1.88 8.26 16.14
C THR A 208 -0.47 8.35 16.68
N ILE A 209 0.49 7.81 15.91
CA ILE A 209 1.91 7.91 16.20
C ILE A 209 2.59 8.60 15.02
N THR A 210 3.29 9.71 15.29
CA THR A 210 4.03 10.45 14.27
C THR A 210 5.53 10.22 14.43
N LEU A 211 6.21 9.95 13.33
CA LEU A 211 7.66 9.78 13.27
C LEU A 211 8.30 11.04 12.72
N TYR A 212 9.19 11.62 13.51
CA TYR A 212 9.86 12.89 13.26
C TYR A 212 11.32 12.68 12.92
N ASN A 213 11.86 13.51 12.03
CA ASN A 213 13.29 13.59 11.81
C ASN A 213 13.98 14.38 12.95
N LYS A 214 15.33 14.53 12.85
CA LYS A 214 16.14 15.26 13.82
C LYS A 214 15.75 16.76 13.99
N ASP A 215 15.16 17.36 12.96
CA ASP A 215 14.73 18.76 12.95
C ASP A 215 13.28 18.91 13.45
N ASN A 216 12.72 17.84 14.01
CA ASN A 216 11.34 17.73 14.50
C ASN A 216 10.29 17.97 13.40
N THR A 217 10.63 17.68 12.16
CA THR A 217 9.69 17.67 11.04
C THR A 217 9.04 16.28 10.94
N PRO A 218 7.70 16.18 10.82
CA PRO A 218 7.03 14.88 10.65
C PRO A 218 7.36 14.29 9.27
N VAL A 219 7.75 13.02 9.24
CA VAL A 219 8.10 12.27 8.01
C VAL A 219 7.06 11.19 7.72
N TYR A 220 6.75 10.36 8.69
CA TYR A 220 5.71 9.34 8.58
C TYR A 220 4.69 9.47 9.71
N MET A 221 3.50 8.97 9.46
CA MET A 221 2.44 8.88 10.46
C MET A 221 1.78 7.51 10.37
N ILE A 222 1.68 6.83 11.51
CA ILE A 222 0.81 5.67 11.71
C ILE A 222 -0.53 6.25 12.12
N ASN A 223 -1.48 6.24 11.20
CA ASN A 223 -2.78 6.87 11.35
C ASN A 223 -3.69 6.06 12.29
N ALA A 224 -4.67 6.76 12.83
CA ALA A 224 -5.73 6.17 13.62
C ALA A 224 -6.40 5.01 12.85
N PRO A 225 -6.27 3.78 13.33
CA PRO A 225 -6.93 2.66 12.69
C PRO A 225 -8.43 2.71 12.93
N TYR A 226 -9.20 2.06 12.08
CA TYR A 226 -10.61 1.77 12.29
C TYR A 226 -10.87 0.30 11.98
N MET A 227 -11.98 -0.22 12.49
CA MET A 227 -12.46 -1.56 12.17
C MET A 227 -13.73 -1.46 11.35
N VAL A 228 -13.91 -2.41 10.43
CA VAL A 228 -15.15 -2.57 9.68
C VAL A 228 -15.46 -4.05 9.51
N ASP A 229 -16.69 -4.45 9.78
CA ASP A 229 -17.15 -5.82 9.54
C ASP A 229 -17.62 -6.01 8.08
N GLU A 230 -17.90 -7.26 7.68
CA GLU A 230 -18.33 -7.60 6.32
C GLU A 230 -19.60 -6.85 5.87
N LYS A 231 -20.46 -6.46 6.81
CA LYS A 231 -21.68 -5.69 6.52
C LYS A 231 -21.46 -4.18 6.46
N GLY A 232 -20.23 -3.72 6.70
CA GLY A 232 -19.86 -2.30 6.67
C GLY A 232 -20.14 -1.57 8.00
N GLU A 233 -20.42 -2.30 9.09
CA GLU A 233 -20.51 -1.68 10.40
C GLU A 233 -19.13 -1.33 10.93
N ALA A 234 -18.88 -0.05 11.17
CA ALA A 234 -17.56 0.47 11.52
C ALA A 234 -17.45 0.80 13.02
N SER A 235 -16.22 0.72 13.54
CA SER A 235 -15.86 1.17 14.89
C SER A 235 -14.47 1.79 14.87
N SER A 236 -14.31 2.88 15.61
CA SER A 236 -13.01 3.52 15.89
C SER A 236 -12.48 3.18 17.29
N GLN A 237 -13.04 2.20 17.95
CA GLN A 237 -12.61 1.78 19.30
C GLN A 237 -11.36 0.89 19.21
N LEU A 238 -10.26 1.51 18.85
CA LEU A 238 -8.92 0.91 18.85
C LEU A 238 -7.96 1.82 19.61
N LYS A 239 -6.85 1.27 20.05
CA LYS A 239 -5.79 2.01 20.71
C LYS A 239 -4.44 1.63 20.12
N LEU A 240 -3.64 2.63 19.77
CA LEU A 240 -2.21 2.49 19.51
C LEU A 240 -1.42 2.96 20.72
N GLU A 241 -0.41 2.24 21.13
CA GLU A 241 0.39 2.53 22.30
C GLU A 241 1.87 2.25 22.05
N ILE A 242 2.73 3.26 22.27
CA ILE A 242 4.18 3.05 22.27
C ILE A 242 4.56 2.34 23.57
N LEU A 243 4.97 1.08 23.48
CA LEU A 243 5.43 0.30 24.63
C LEU A 243 6.89 0.66 24.99
N SER A 244 7.72 0.85 23.98
CA SER A 244 9.11 1.26 24.19
C SER A 244 9.70 1.86 22.92
N GLN A 245 10.64 2.79 23.10
CA GLN A 245 11.50 3.29 22.04
C GLN A 245 12.93 3.33 22.55
N ASN A 246 13.83 2.63 21.85
CA ASN A 246 15.25 2.57 22.21
C ASN A 246 16.10 2.63 20.94
N GLY A 247 16.68 3.79 20.70
CA GLY A 247 17.42 4.05 19.46
C GLY A 247 16.52 3.87 18.24
N VAL A 248 16.90 2.95 17.36
CA VAL A 248 16.17 2.63 16.12
C VAL A 248 14.97 1.70 16.35
N ASN A 249 14.87 1.07 17.49
CA ASN A 249 13.81 0.10 17.78
C ASN A 249 12.63 0.78 18.47
N LEU A 250 11.44 0.54 17.94
CA LEU A 250 10.17 1.06 18.43
C LEU A 250 9.19 -0.11 18.52
N ASN A 251 8.64 -0.37 19.70
CA ASN A 251 7.62 -1.39 19.91
C ASN A 251 6.28 -0.73 20.18
N ILE A 252 5.27 -1.15 19.44
CA ILE A 252 3.92 -0.61 19.48
C ILE A 252 2.96 -1.76 19.79
N LYS A 253 1.90 -1.45 20.53
CA LYS A 253 0.75 -2.32 20.74
C LYS A 253 -0.47 -1.69 20.07
N LEU A 254 -1.15 -2.44 19.24
CA LEU A 254 -2.48 -2.13 18.75
C LEU A 254 -3.48 -3.01 19.51
N THR A 255 -4.49 -2.38 20.10
CA THR A 255 -5.57 -3.06 20.81
C THR A 255 -6.89 -2.71 20.15
N ALA A 256 -7.60 -3.72 19.64
CA ALA A 256 -8.97 -3.60 19.15
C ALA A 256 -9.96 -3.82 20.30
N ASP A 257 -11.10 -3.14 20.26
CA ASP A 257 -12.15 -3.31 21.27
C ASP A 257 -12.62 -4.76 21.31
N TYR A 258 -12.53 -5.36 22.50
CA TYR A 258 -12.85 -6.77 22.71
C TYR A 258 -14.32 -7.07 22.40
N ASP A 259 -15.23 -6.23 22.88
CA ASP A 259 -16.67 -6.46 22.73
C ASP A 259 -17.10 -6.32 21.28
N TYR A 260 -16.49 -5.40 20.53
CA TYR A 260 -16.73 -5.28 19.09
C TYR A 260 -16.25 -6.53 18.36
N VAL A 261 -14.99 -6.94 18.59
CA VAL A 261 -14.36 -8.07 17.88
C VAL A 261 -15.05 -9.41 18.16
N HIS A 262 -15.56 -9.63 19.39
CA HIS A 262 -16.12 -10.91 19.82
C HIS A 262 -17.65 -10.93 19.91
N SER A 263 -18.32 -9.86 19.47
CA SER A 263 -19.79 -9.79 19.51
C SER A 263 -20.41 -10.82 18.55
N SER A 264 -21.41 -11.55 19.06
CA SER A 264 -22.20 -12.48 18.24
C SER A 264 -22.98 -11.82 17.10
N ASN A 265 -23.10 -10.49 17.11
CA ASN A 265 -23.79 -9.71 16.09
C ASN A 265 -22.86 -9.28 14.94
N ARG A 266 -21.55 -9.55 15.03
CA ARG A 266 -20.58 -9.19 13.98
C ARG A 266 -20.65 -10.16 12.82
N SER A 267 -20.41 -9.63 11.64
CA SER A 267 -20.19 -10.42 10.43
C SER A 267 -18.70 -10.43 10.10
N TYR A 268 -18.14 -11.60 9.90
CA TYR A 268 -16.72 -11.75 9.59
C TYR A 268 -16.51 -11.91 8.07
N PRO A 269 -15.36 -11.48 7.53
CA PRO A 269 -14.22 -10.95 8.28
C PRO A 269 -14.43 -9.54 8.81
N ILE A 270 -13.77 -9.22 9.94
CA ILE A 270 -13.54 -7.84 10.36
C ILE A 270 -12.18 -7.40 9.82
N THR A 271 -12.13 -6.23 9.21
CA THR A 271 -10.88 -5.61 8.75
C THR A 271 -10.49 -4.50 9.72
N ILE A 272 -9.28 -4.58 10.26
CA ILE A 272 -8.64 -3.46 10.96
C ILE A 272 -7.69 -2.80 9.94
N ASP A 273 -7.82 -1.50 9.77
CA ASP A 273 -7.10 -0.71 8.76
C ASP A 273 -6.16 0.31 9.42
N PRO A 274 -4.98 -0.11 9.92
CA PRO A 274 -3.93 0.83 10.26
C PRO A 274 -3.23 1.30 8.99
N GLU A 275 -3.07 2.59 8.81
CA GLU A 275 -2.43 3.16 7.64
C GLU A 275 -1.12 3.84 7.99
N LEU A 276 -0.03 3.44 7.34
CA LEU A 276 1.22 4.19 7.36
C LEU A 276 1.24 5.15 6.18
N THR A 277 1.14 6.44 6.46
CA THR A 277 1.21 7.47 5.43
C THR A 277 2.53 8.21 5.47
N ASN A 278 3.05 8.48 4.28
CA ASN A 278 4.12 9.45 4.08
C ASN A 278 3.49 10.85 4.19
N LYS A 279 4.07 11.72 4.97
CA LYS A 279 3.50 13.04 5.22
C LYS A 279 4.09 14.12 4.33
N PHE A 280 4.50 13.78 3.11
CA PHE A 280 4.95 14.82 2.11
C PHE A 280 5.62 14.19 0.89
#